data_a8a71e5ba721b0fa53a31f7fc1369a48
#
_entry.id   a8a71e5ba721b0fa53a31f7fc1369a48
#
_cell.length_a   1.000
_cell.length_b   1.000
_cell.length_c   1.000
_cell.angle_alpha   90.00
_cell.angle_beta   90.00
_cell.angle_gamma   90.00
#
_symmetry.space_group_name_H-M   'P 1'
#
loop_
_entity.id
_entity.type
_entity.pdbx_description
1 polymer ?
#
loop_
_entity_poly.entity_id
_entity_poly.type
_entity_poly.pdbx_seq_one_letter_code
_entity_poly.pdbx_strand_id
1 'polypeptide(L)'
;MRVQYDVMVQEFARVLEKKGFRREDAESAAVIFAQNSLAGVFSHGLNRFPRVVSYLEKGEIDPDARATCEMSMGAIERWDGHRGFGPLNAKRAMDRACELAKEYGIGCVALGNNNHWMRGGTYGWLAAENGCIGICWSNTMPNMRAWGGADRKIGNNPLIMAVPRSNGEHAMVDCAVSQFSYGKIEDCRLRGVQLPVPGGYDTKGELTTDPAEIEKTWRVLPMGYWKGSGLSIMLDLIATVLTNGNSVQKIGTFGDEVGLTQIMIAVDPTKFQTAEETDKIVDEILADIKSSEPVTEGGEVFYPGELELNSIRDNKEHGIPVIEEVWESVLKM
;
A
#
# COMPACT_ATOMS: atom_id res chain seq x y z
N MET A 1 5.09 -8.71 -23.28
CA MET A 1 3.65 -8.93 -23.55
C MET A 1 2.82 -7.89 -22.80
N ARG A 2 1.61 -7.52 -23.31
CA ARG A 2 0.66 -6.65 -22.60
C ARG A 2 -0.71 -7.34 -22.50
N VAL A 3 -1.43 -7.14 -21.41
CA VAL A 3 -2.74 -7.76 -21.11
C VAL A 3 -3.75 -6.65 -20.87
N GLN A 4 -4.95 -6.81 -21.44
CA GLN A 4 -6.04 -5.84 -21.21
C GLN A 4 -6.56 -5.94 -19.78
N TYR A 5 -6.93 -4.79 -19.22
CA TYR A 5 -7.40 -4.69 -17.83
C TYR A 5 -8.55 -5.66 -17.50
N ASP A 6 -9.58 -5.69 -18.35
CA ASP A 6 -10.75 -6.55 -18.13
C ASP A 6 -10.40 -8.05 -18.18
N VAL A 7 -9.46 -8.45 -19.04
CA VAL A 7 -8.95 -9.84 -19.09
C VAL A 7 -8.23 -10.18 -17.79
N MET A 8 -7.43 -9.25 -17.26
CA MET A 8 -6.72 -9.45 -16.00
C MET A 8 -7.70 -9.60 -14.83
N VAL A 9 -8.73 -8.76 -14.76
CA VAL A 9 -9.80 -8.85 -13.74
C VAL A 9 -10.50 -10.21 -13.83
N GLN A 10 -10.89 -10.63 -15.04
CA GLN A 10 -11.59 -11.92 -15.23
C GLN A 10 -10.77 -13.11 -14.77
N GLU A 11 -9.47 -13.15 -15.11
CA GLU A 11 -8.60 -14.25 -14.72
C GLU A 11 -8.32 -14.27 -13.22
N PHE A 12 -8.11 -13.12 -12.59
CA PHE A 12 -7.97 -13.05 -11.14
C PHE A 12 -9.23 -13.49 -10.42
N ALA A 13 -10.41 -13.05 -10.86
CA ALA A 13 -11.69 -13.47 -10.29
C ALA A 13 -11.89 -14.99 -10.43
N ARG A 14 -11.63 -15.56 -11.61
CA ARG A 14 -11.69 -17.00 -11.87
C ARG A 14 -10.84 -17.80 -10.89
N VAL A 15 -9.60 -17.36 -10.66
CA VAL A 15 -8.70 -18.05 -9.73
C VAL A 15 -9.20 -17.92 -8.29
N LEU A 16 -9.65 -16.75 -7.87
CA LEU A 16 -10.15 -16.53 -6.50
C LEU A 16 -11.43 -17.33 -6.23
N GLU A 17 -12.36 -17.41 -7.19
CA GLU A 17 -13.55 -18.27 -7.07
C GLU A 17 -13.15 -19.75 -6.88
N LYS A 18 -12.17 -20.24 -7.65
CA LYS A 18 -11.60 -21.59 -7.46
C LYS A 18 -11.00 -21.79 -6.06
N LYS A 19 -10.54 -20.72 -5.40
CA LYS A 19 -9.97 -20.75 -4.04
C LYS A 19 -11.00 -20.50 -2.93
N GLY A 20 -12.29 -20.55 -3.26
CA GLY A 20 -13.38 -20.53 -2.28
C GLY A 20 -13.99 -19.17 -2.03
N PHE A 21 -13.58 -18.12 -2.75
CA PHE A 21 -14.25 -16.81 -2.64
C PHE A 21 -15.67 -16.86 -3.21
N ARG A 22 -16.60 -16.15 -2.57
CA ARG A 22 -17.87 -15.82 -3.20
C ARG A 22 -17.63 -14.93 -4.39
N ARG A 23 -18.43 -15.04 -5.43
CA ARG A 23 -18.26 -14.33 -6.69
C ARG A 23 -18.05 -12.81 -6.51
N GLU A 24 -18.89 -12.16 -5.72
CA GLU A 24 -18.82 -10.71 -5.48
C GLU A 24 -17.48 -10.30 -4.82
N ASP A 25 -16.98 -11.12 -3.89
CA ASP A 25 -15.70 -10.89 -3.23
C ASP A 25 -14.51 -11.18 -4.16
N ALA A 26 -14.62 -12.22 -4.99
CA ALA A 26 -13.63 -12.55 -6.01
C ALA A 26 -13.49 -11.41 -7.03
N GLU A 27 -14.61 -10.89 -7.55
CA GLU A 27 -14.65 -9.77 -8.49
C GLU A 27 -14.05 -8.50 -7.83
N SER A 28 -14.45 -8.17 -6.60
CA SER A 28 -13.92 -7.01 -5.87
C SER A 28 -12.42 -7.11 -5.60
N ALA A 29 -11.94 -8.29 -5.19
CA ALA A 29 -10.53 -8.55 -4.97
C ALA A 29 -9.73 -8.50 -6.27
N ALA A 30 -10.24 -9.08 -7.35
CA ALA A 30 -9.63 -9.07 -8.68
C ALA A 30 -9.44 -7.64 -9.19
N VAL A 31 -10.44 -6.79 -9.02
CA VAL A 31 -10.35 -5.36 -9.36
C VAL A 31 -9.20 -4.68 -8.62
N ILE A 32 -9.02 -4.93 -7.31
CA ILE A 32 -7.91 -4.35 -6.53
C ILE A 32 -6.55 -4.74 -7.12
N PHE A 33 -6.32 -6.03 -7.41
CA PHE A 33 -5.05 -6.48 -8.00
C PHE A 33 -4.80 -5.92 -9.40
N ALA A 34 -5.85 -5.90 -10.23
CA ALA A 34 -5.77 -5.38 -11.58
C ALA A 34 -5.52 -3.86 -11.60
N GLN A 35 -6.19 -3.09 -10.72
CA GLN A 35 -5.95 -1.65 -10.56
C GLN A 35 -4.53 -1.35 -10.10
N ASN A 36 -3.96 -2.14 -9.18
CA ASN A 36 -2.58 -1.99 -8.78
C ASN A 36 -1.61 -2.20 -9.95
N SER A 37 -1.88 -3.20 -10.80
CA SER A 37 -1.10 -3.44 -12.02
C SER A 37 -1.30 -2.34 -13.05
N LEU A 38 -2.53 -1.85 -13.21
CA LEU A 38 -2.88 -0.74 -14.09
C LEU A 38 -2.13 0.56 -13.71
N ALA A 39 -1.99 0.81 -12.41
CA ALA A 39 -1.23 1.94 -11.87
C ALA A 39 0.30 1.76 -11.91
N GLY A 40 0.80 0.66 -12.50
CA GLY A 40 2.24 0.37 -12.59
C GLY A 40 2.85 -0.22 -11.30
N VAL A 41 2.04 -0.57 -10.29
CA VAL A 41 2.52 -1.12 -9.02
C VAL A 41 2.44 -2.65 -9.04
N PHE A 42 3.20 -3.26 -9.93
CA PHE A 42 3.17 -4.71 -10.21
C PHE A 42 3.51 -5.57 -8.99
N SER A 43 4.37 -5.09 -8.09
CA SER A 43 4.77 -5.79 -6.86
C SER A 43 3.61 -6.04 -5.88
N HIS A 44 2.50 -5.32 -6.02
CA HIS A 44 1.27 -5.45 -5.25
C HIS A 44 0.04 -5.76 -6.13
N GLY A 45 0.28 -5.99 -7.42
CA GLY A 45 -0.66 -6.44 -8.42
C GLY A 45 -0.34 -7.86 -8.89
N LEU A 46 -0.17 -8.02 -10.21
CA LEU A 46 0.08 -9.31 -10.85
C LEU A 46 1.22 -10.10 -10.21
N ASN A 47 2.37 -9.46 -9.97
CA ASN A 47 3.55 -10.18 -9.47
C ASN A 47 3.36 -10.73 -8.04
N ARG A 48 2.44 -10.17 -7.27
CA ARG A 48 2.10 -10.65 -5.91
C ARG A 48 1.00 -11.70 -5.90
N PHE A 49 0.18 -11.75 -6.93
CA PHE A 49 -1.02 -12.60 -6.96
C PHE A 49 -0.72 -14.09 -6.75
N PRO A 50 0.28 -14.71 -7.39
CA PRO A 50 0.61 -16.12 -7.16
C PRO A 50 0.97 -16.43 -5.70
N ARG A 51 1.67 -15.51 -5.01
CA ARG A 51 2.01 -15.66 -3.60
C ARG A 51 0.77 -15.60 -2.70
N VAL A 52 -0.19 -14.74 -3.02
CA VAL A 52 -1.47 -14.67 -2.28
C VAL A 52 -2.27 -15.95 -2.45
N VAL A 53 -2.30 -16.52 -3.66
CA VAL A 53 -2.92 -17.83 -3.91
C VAL A 53 -2.25 -18.92 -3.07
N SER A 54 -0.92 -18.90 -2.95
CA SER A 54 -0.20 -19.85 -2.07
C SER A 54 -0.61 -19.71 -0.59
N TYR A 55 -0.85 -18.51 -0.09
CA TYR A 55 -1.33 -18.30 1.29
C TYR A 55 -2.76 -18.81 1.50
N LEU A 56 -3.64 -18.69 0.50
CA LEU A 56 -4.97 -19.30 0.52
C LEU A 56 -4.87 -20.84 0.58
N GLU A 57 -3.99 -21.44 -0.22
CA GLU A 57 -3.76 -22.89 -0.25
C GLU A 57 -3.20 -23.44 1.07
N LYS A 58 -2.41 -22.65 1.80
CA LYS A 58 -1.89 -22.99 3.11
C LYS A 58 -2.89 -22.76 4.26
N GLY A 59 -4.03 -22.11 3.99
CA GLY A 59 -5.01 -21.75 5.02
C GLY A 59 -4.56 -20.59 5.92
N GLU A 60 -3.58 -19.78 5.49
CA GLU A 60 -3.11 -18.59 6.21
C GLU A 60 -4.07 -17.40 6.02
N ILE A 61 -4.86 -17.42 4.96
CA ILE A 61 -5.92 -16.47 4.64
C ILE A 61 -7.23 -17.24 4.60
N ASP A 62 -8.20 -16.81 5.41
CA ASP A 62 -9.56 -17.31 5.34
C ASP A 62 -10.37 -16.47 4.32
N PRO A 63 -10.82 -17.06 3.19
CA PRO A 63 -11.56 -16.33 2.16
C PRO A 63 -12.97 -15.92 2.63
N ASP A 64 -13.54 -16.58 3.63
CA ASP A 64 -14.88 -16.31 4.17
C ASP A 64 -14.87 -15.34 5.36
N ALA A 65 -13.73 -15.16 6.02
CA ALA A 65 -13.63 -14.27 7.17
C ALA A 65 -13.80 -12.79 6.76
N ARG A 66 -14.65 -12.11 7.51
CA ARG A 66 -14.97 -10.69 7.34
C ARG A 66 -14.60 -9.94 8.60
N ALA A 67 -14.01 -8.78 8.45
CA ALA A 67 -13.75 -7.91 9.58
C ALA A 67 -15.06 -7.52 10.28
N THR A 68 -15.04 -7.52 11.60
CA THR A 68 -16.16 -7.15 12.45
C THR A 68 -15.79 -6.02 13.40
N CYS A 69 -16.73 -5.10 13.64
CA CYS A 69 -16.55 -4.04 14.63
C CYS A 69 -16.66 -4.62 16.03
N GLU A 70 -15.61 -4.49 16.82
CA GLU A 70 -15.58 -4.90 18.23
C GLU A 70 -15.96 -3.76 19.18
N MET A 71 -15.65 -2.51 18.80
CA MET A 71 -15.91 -1.32 19.61
C MET A 71 -16.17 -0.12 18.70
N SER A 72 -17.19 0.64 19.01
CA SER A 72 -17.52 1.92 18.36
C SER A 72 -17.67 3.02 19.39
N MET A 73 -16.98 4.15 19.15
CA MET A 73 -17.02 5.34 20.02
C MET A 73 -17.12 6.60 19.15
N GLY A 74 -18.30 6.87 18.63
CA GLY A 74 -18.54 8.01 17.73
C GLY A 74 -17.69 7.88 16.45
N ALA A 75 -16.73 8.78 16.25
CA ALA A 75 -15.90 8.82 15.05
C ALA A 75 -14.81 7.74 14.98
N ILE A 76 -14.66 6.89 15.99
CA ILE A 76 -13.58 5.90 16.09
C ILE A 76 -14.16 4.51 16.32
N GLU A 77 -13.73 3.56 15.48
CA GLU A 77 -14.09 2.15 15.62
C GLU A 77 -12.84 1.28 15.67
N ARG A 78 -12.91 0.19 16.46
CA ARG A 78 -11.93 -0.89 16.47
C ARG A 78 -12.54 -2.15 15.87
N TRP A 79 -11.83 -2.76 14.93
CA TRP A 79 -12.27 -3.93 14.20
C TRP A 79 -11.26 -5.09 14.31
N ASP A 80 -11.76 -6.32 14.33
CA ASP A 80 -10.97 -7.54 14.13
C ASP A 80 -11.13 -8.02 12.69
N GLY A 81 -10.02 -8.22 12.00
CA GLY A 81 -9.97 -8.71 10.62
C GLY A 81 -10.08 -10.24 10.48
N HIS A 82 -10.05 -10.98 11.61
CA HIS A 82 -10.17 -12.45 11.67
C HIS A 82 -9.23 -13.20 10.72
N ARG A 83 -8.05 -12.64 10.41
CA ARG A 83 -7.13 -13.16 9.38
C ARG A 83 -7.78 -13.40 8.01
N GLY A 84 -8.83 -12.66 7.72
CA GLY A 84 -9.51 -12.69 6.44
C GLY A 84 -8.68 -12.08 5.32
N PHE A 85 -9.28 -11.97 4.15
CA PHE A 85 -8.59 -11.43 2.99
C PHE A 85 -8.31 -9.93 3.15
N GLY A 86 -7.03 -9.60 3.34
CA GLY A 86 -6.56 -8.26 3.71
C GLY A 86 -7.13 -7.14 2.84
N PRO A 87 -7.09 -7.23 1.49
CA PRO A 87 -7.61 -6.18 0.63
C PRO A 87 -9.08 -5.85 0.83
N LEU A 88 -9.95 -6.85 0.97
CA LEU A 88 -11.39 -6.63 1.15
C LEU A 88 -11.71 -6.05 2.52
N ASN A 89 -11.05 -6.53 3.58
CA ASN A 89 -11.24 -5.98 4.91
C ASN A 89 -10.74 -4.54 5.01
N ALA A 90 -9.59 -4.22 4.42
CA ALA A 90 -9.05 -2.87 4.37
C ALA A 90 -9.95 -1.91 3.56
N LYS A 91 -10.53 -2.38 2.43
CA LYS A 91 -11.51 -1.61 1.67
C LYS A 91 -12.73 -1.26 2.53
N ARG A 92 -13.33 -2.25 3.20
CA ARG A 92 -14.49 -2.03 4.08
C ARG A 92 -14.16 -1.08 5.24
N ALA A 93 -12.97 -1.21 5.82
CA ALA A 93 -12.53 -0.34 6.89
C ALA A 93 -12.36 1.12 6.43
N MET A 94 -11.84 1.37 5.21
CA MET A 94 -11.73 2.71 4.66
C MET A 94 -13.10 3.27 4.25
N ASP A 95 -13.97 2.46 3.61
CA ASP A 95 -15.34 2.86 3.32
C ASP A 95 -16.05 3.32 4.61
N ARG A 96 -15.90 2.54 5.69
CA ARG A 96 -16.48 2.90 6.99
C ARG A 96 -15.87 4.16 7.60
N ALA A 97 -14.57 4.35 7.49
CA ALA A 97 -13.92 5.58 7.92
C ALA A 97 -14.48 6.81 7.17
N CYS A 98 -14.75 6.68 5.86
CA CYS A 98 -15.39 7.74 5.07
C CYS A 98 -16.84 8.01 5.53
N GLU A 99 -17.64 6.97 5.83
CA GLU A 99 -18.99 7.13 6.37
C GLU A 99 -18.96 7.91 7.70
N LEU A 100 -18.07 7.52 8.62
CA LEU A 100 -17.89 8.24 9.89
C LEU A 100 -17.43 9.69 9.67
N ALA A 101 -16.55 9.93 8.69
CA ALA A 101 -16.12 11.28 8.36
C ALA A 101 -17.28 12.14 7.84
N LYS A 102 -18.19 11.59 7.03
CA LYS A 102 -19.40 12.30 6.59
C LYS A 102 -20.31 12.67 7.75
N GLU A 103 -20.39 11.83 8.79
CA GLU A 103 -21.20 12.10 9.98
C GLU A 103 -20.51 13.07 10.95
N TYR A 104 -19.25 12.80 11.33
CA TYR A 104 -18.54 13.50 12.40
C TYR A 104 -17.48 14.50 11.94
N GLY A 105 -17.20 14.60 10.63
CA GLY A 105 -16.11 15.39 10.08
C GLY A 105 -14.79 14.64 9.98
N ILE A 106 -14.60 13.63 10.82
CA ILE A 106 -13.47 12.71 10.82
C ILE A 106 -13.97 11.29 11.13
N GLY A 107 -13.38 10.28 10.52
CA GLY A 107 -13.60 8.88 10.84
C GLY A 107 -12.29 8.13 10.98
N CYS A 108 -12.22 7.22 11.95
CA CYS A 108 -11.06 6.36 12.16
C CYS A 108 -11.51 4.92 12.39
N VAL A 109 -11.00 3.99 11.57
CA VAL A 109 -11.16 2.55 11.79
C VAL A 109 -9.79 1.94 12.04
N ALA A 110 -9.62 1.40 13.24
CA ALA A 110 -8.43 0.67 13.66
C ALA A 110 -8.68 -0.83 13.45
N LEU A 111 -8.07 -1.41 12.42
CA LEU A 111 -8.26 -2.80 11.98
C LEU A 111 -7.09 -3.67 12.43
N GLY A 112 -7.32 -4.50 13.45
CA GLY A 112 -6.35 -5.48 13.94
C GLY A 112 -6.52 -6.87 13.31
N ASN A 113 -5.54 -7.74 13.50
CA ASN A 113 -5.59 -9.16 13.12
C ASN A 113 -6.04 -9.40 11.67
N ASN A 114 -5.63 -8.50 10.76
CA ASN A 114 -5.90 -8.59 9.33
C ASN A 114 -4.70 -9.19 8.60
N ASN A 115 -4.85 -9.52 7.33
CA ASN A 115 -3.74 -9.91 6.47
C ASN A 115 -3.24 -8.75 5.61
N HIS A 116 -2.18 -9.00 4.84
CA HIS A 116 -1.55 -7.98 4.00
C HIS A 116 -2.57 -7.37 3.01
N TRP A 117 -2.70 -6.06 3.02
CA TRP A 117 -3.70 -5.29 2.26
C TRP A 117 -3.30 -5.00 0.80
N MET A 118 -2.16 -5.48 0.34
CA MET A 118 -1.50 -5.21 -0.93
C MET A 118 -0.99 -3.76 -1.00
N ARG A 119 -1.44 -2.96 -1.96
CA ARG A 119 -1.05 -1.56 -2.10
C ARG A 119 -1.85 -0.67 -1.17
N GLY A 120 -1.18 0.03 -0.28
CA GLY A 120 -1.83 0.99 0.63
C GLY A 120 -2.50 2.16 -0.09
N GLY A 121 -1.90 2.62 -1.19
CA GLY A 121 -2.44 3.68 -2.03
C GLY A 121 -3.84 3.42 -2.57
N THR A 122 -4.25 2.16 -2.70
CA THR A 122 -5.64 1.78 -3.05
C THR A 122 -6.64 2.40 -2.08
N TYR A 123 -6.35 2.40 -0.79
CA TYR A 123 -7.27 2.90 0.24
C TYR A 123 -7.20 4.41 0.42
N GLY A 124 -6.01 5.01 0.22
CA GLY A 124 -5.89 6.46 0.12
C GLY A 124 -6.68 7.01 -1.05
N TRP A 125 -6.57 6.35 -2.21
CA TRP A 125 -7.33 6.71 -3.42
C TRP A 125 -8.83 6.55 -3.21
N LEU A 126 -9.25 5.44 -2.60
CA LEU A 126 -10.66 5.18 -2.26
C LEU A 126 -11.24 6.27 -1.35
N ALA A 127 -10.50 6.74 -0.35
CA ALA A 127 -10.92 7.85 0.49
C ALA A 127 -11.11 9.14 -0.35
N ALA A 128 -10.17 9.43 -1.25
CA ALA A 128 -10.23 10.59 -2.12
C ALA A 128 -11.39 10.52 -3.14
N GLU A 129 -11.67 9.34 -3.71
CA GLU A 129 -12.87 9.12 -4.55
C GLU A 129 -14.17 9.35 -3.79
N ASN A 130 -14.20 9.08 -2.47
CA ASN A 130 -15.31 9.41 -1.59
C ASN A 130 -15.32 10.89 -1.14
N GLY A 131 -14.45 11.73 -1.71
CA GLY A 131 -14.32 13.15 -1.39
C GLY A 131 -13.71 13.42 -0.01
N CYS A 132 -13.00 12.46 0.58
CA CYS A 132 -12.33 12.58 1.87
C CYS A 132 -10.81 12.68 1.71
N ILE A 133 -10.14 13.42 2.58
CA ILE A 133 -8.70 13.27 2.78
C ILE A 133 -8.49 11.92 3.45
N GLY A 134 -7.65 11.06 2.85
CA GLY A 134 -7.32 9.74 3.39
C GLY A 134 -5.93 9.72 4.01
N ILE A 135 -5.81 9.17 5.23
CA ILE A 135 -4.52 8.88 5.86
C ILE A 135 -4.59 7.45 6.38
N CYS A 136 -3.75 6.57 5.87
CA CYS A 136 -3.75 5.20 6.35
C CYS A 136 -2.34 4.60 6.37
N TRP A 137 -2.15 3.61 7.23
CA TRP A 137 -0.89 2.87 7.31
C TRP A 137 -1.10 1.45 7.81
N SER A 138 -0.09 0.62 7.61
CA SER A 138 -0.03 -0.74 8.12
C SER A 138 1.29 -0.97 8.82
N ASN A 139 1.29 -1.77 9.89
CA ASN A 139 2.54 -2.38 10.30
C ASN A 139 2.85 -3.60 9.42
N THR A 140 4.06 -4.14 9.53
CA THR A 140 4.58 -5.27 8.77
C THR A 140 5.38 -6.19 9.68
N MET A 141 5.90 -7.29 9.14
CA MET A 141 6.91 -8.06 9.87
C MET A 141 8.22 -7.26 10.03
N PRO A 142 9.10 -7.60 11.01
CA PRO A 142 10.37 -6.90 11.21
C PRO A 142 11.29 -7.13 10.00
N ASN A 143 11.53 -6.07 9.25
CA ASN A 143 12.30 -6.09 8.01
C ASN A 143 13.34 -4.97 7.89
N MET A 144 13.41 -4.05 8.87
CA MET A 144 14.39 -2.99 8.93
C MET A 144 15.11 -2.96 10.30
N ARG A 145 16.27 -2.32 10.32
CA ARG A 145 16.98 -1.98 11.55
C ARG A 145 16.42 -0.71 12.15
N ALA A 146 16.23 -0.68 13.46
CA ALA A 146 16.11 0.59 14.16
C ALA A 146 17.43 1.37 14.03
N TRP A 147 17.36 2.71 13.99
CA TRP A 147 18.56 3.52 13.92
C TRP A 147 19.48 3.25 15.13
N GLY A 148 20.74 2.93 14.86
CA GLY A 148 21.71 2.49 15.88
C GLY A 148 21.66 1.00 16.24
N GLY A 149 20.62 0.25 15.79
CA GLY A 149 20.51 -1.19 15.99
C GLY A 149 21.28 -2.00 14.94
N ALA A 150 21.57 -3.26 15.21
CA ALA A 150 22.26 -4.17 14.29
C ALA A 150 21.32 -5.19 13.62
N ASP A 151 20.21 -5.50 14.25
CA ASP A 151 19.23 -6.50 13.82
C ASP A 151 17.90 -5.87 13.36
N ARG A 152 17.08 -6.66 12.69
CA ARG A 152 15.77 -6.22 12.19
C ARG A 152 14.75 -6.23 13.33
N LYS A 153 14.27 -5.07 13.73
CA LYS A 153 13.31 -4.90 14.84
C LYS A 153 12.10 -4.05 14.48
N ILE A 154 12.16 -3.28 13.40
CA ILE A 154 11.08 -2.42 12.95
C ILE A 154 10.62 -2.84 11.56
N GLY A 155 9.38 -2.52 11.21
CA GLY A 155 8.80 -2.74 9.91
C GLY A 155 9.06 -1.57 8.95
N ASN A 156 8.89 -1.79 7.66
CA ASN A 156 8.88 -0.70 6.68
C ASN A 156 7.52 0.04 6.60
N ASN A 157 6.59 -0.34 7.42
CA ASN A 157 5.32 0.28 7.81
C ASN A 157 4.86 1.39 6.83
N PRO A 158 4.25 1.04 5.68
CA PRO A 158 3.91 2.02 4.65
C PRO A 158 2.88 3.03 5.17
N LEU A 159 3.12 4.32 4.87
CA LEU A 159 2.23 5.44 5.17
C LEU A 159 1.68 6.01 3.87
N ILE A 160 0.38 6.21 3.84
CA ILE A 160 -0.36 6.73 2.72
C ILE A 160 -1.09 8.00 3.13
N MET A 161 -1.03 9.03 2.29
CA MET A 161 -1.83 10.24 2.42
C MET A 161 -2.39 10.60 1.05
N ALA A 162 -3.68 10.92 0.99
CA ALA A 162 -4.37 11.30 -0.23
C ALA A 162 -5.26 12.52 -0.01
N VAL A 163 -5.30 13.41 -0.99
CA VAL A 163 -6.15 14.60 -0.99
C VAL A 163 -7.06 14.54 -2.21
N PRO A 164 -8.39 14.69 -2.05
CA PRO A 164 -9.34 14.59 -3.13
C PRO A 164 -9.25 15.78 -4.08
N ARG A 165 -9.56 15.53 -5.37
CA ARG A 165 -9.83 16.54 -6.40
C ARG A 165 -11.05 16.10 -7.19
N SER A 166 -11.96 17.02 -7.48
CA SER A 166 -13.23 16.72 -8.17
C SER A 166 -13.05 16.17 -9.59
N ASN A 167 -11.89 16.43 -10.22
CA ASN A 167 -11.55 15.87 -11.54
C ASN A 167 -11.09 14.39 -11.49
N GLY A 168 -11.01 13.77 -10.29
CA GLY A 168 -10.54 12.38 -10.10
C GLY A 168 -9.03 12.19 -10.18
N GLU A 169 -8.24 13.26 -10.40
CA GLU A 169 -6.77 13.22 -10.43
C GLU A 169 -6.21 13.60 -9.05
N HIS A 170 -6.46 12.75 -8.08
CA HIS A 170 -6.11 13.00 -6.68
C HIS A 170 -4.59 13.11 -6.47
N ALA A 171 -4.18 13.92 -5.50
CA ALA A 171 -2.80 13.92 -5.03
C ALA A 171 -2.64 12.83 -3.97
N MET A 172 -1.65 11.94 -4.13
CA MET A 172 -1.46 10.82 -3.21
C MET A 172 0.00 10.42 -3.09
N VAL A 173 0.48 10.27 -1.87
CA VAL A 173 1.73 9.59 -1.56
C VAL A 173 1.43 8.21 -0.98
N ASP A 174 2.11 7.19 -1.49
CA ASP A 174 2.13 5.82 -0.95
C ASP A 174 3.60 5.40 -0.82
N CYS A 175 4.12 5.44 0.39
CA CYS A 175 5.53 5.15 0.60
C CYS A 175 5.77 4.24 1.80
N ALA A 176 6.58 3.20 1.59
CA ALA A 176 7.23 2.50 2.69
C ALA A 176 8.18 3.46 3.42
N VAL A 177 8.37 3.27 4.72
CA VAL A 177 9.31 4.09 5.52
C VAL A 177 10.76 3.66 5.31
N SER A 178 11.03 2.70 4.42
CA SER A 178 12.37 2.36 3.94
C SER A 178 12.82 3.29 2.82
N GLN A 179 14.14 3.50 2.67
CA GLN A 179 14.75 4.35 1.63
C GLN A 179 14.34 3.91 0.22
N PHE A 180 14.27 2.61 0.00
CA PHE A 180 13.74 1.98 -1.21
C PHE A 180 12.83 0.82 -0.81
N SER A 181 11.83 0.52 -1.63
CA SER A 181 11.05 -0.69 -1.48
C SER A 181 11.89 -1.94 -1.82
N TYR A 182 11.55 -3.08 -1.26
CA TYR A 182 12.20 -4.35 -1.60
C TYR A 182 12.12 -4.65 -3.10
N GLY A 183 10.98 -4.36 -3.73
CA GLY A 183 10.84 -4.55 -5.18
C GLY A 183 11.76 -3.64 -5.99
N LYS A 184 12.07 -2.42 -5.54
CA LYS A 184 13.03 -1.55 -6.22
C LYS A 184 14.46 -2.07 -6.08
N ILE A 185 14.82 -2.59 -4.92
CA ILE A 185 16.14 -3.19 -4.68
C ILE A 185 16.31 -4.41 -5.59
N GLU A 186 15.33 -5.30 -5.66
CA GLU A 186 15.32 -6.47 -6.53
C GLU A 186 15.41 -6.10 -8.02
N ASP A 187 14.63 -5.12 -8.48
CA ASP A 187 14.68 -4.62 -9.87
C ASP A 187 16.08 -4.13 -10.25
N CYS A 188 16.71 -3.31 -9.36
CA CYS A 188 18.06 -2.84 -9.59
C CYS A 188 19.08 -3.99 -9.66
N ARG A 189 18.95 -5.00 -8.79
CA ARG A 189 19.81 -6.19 -8.82
C ARG A 189 19.66 -6.98 -10.11
N LEU A 190 18.41 -7.23 -10.53
CA LEU A 190 18.13 -7.99 -11.77
C LEU A 190 18.66 -7.26 -13.02
N ARG A 191 18.62 -5.94 -13.01
CA ARG A 191 19.15 -5.11 -14.10
C ARG A 191 20.66 -4.84 -13.99
N GLY A 192 21.32 -5.29 -12.92
CA GLY A 192 22.74 -5.08 -12.71
C GLY A 192 23.14 -3.61 -12.48
N VAL A 193 22.21 -2.79 -11.94
CA VAL A 193 22.45 -1.36 -11.67
C VAL A 193 22.50 -1.07 -10.18
N GLN A 194 23.31 -0.08 -9.80
CA GLN A 194 23.39 0.41 -8.43
C GLN A 194 22.16 1.26 -8.08
N LEU A 195 21.84 1.34 -6.79
CA LEU A 195 20.91 2.32 -6.28
C LEU A 195 21.51 3.73 -6.36
N PRO A 196 20.70 4.78 -6.59
CA PRO A 196 21.21 6.15 -6.73
C PRO A 196 21.81 6.73 -5.44
N VAL A 197 21.40 6.19 -4.29
CA VAL A 197 21.91 6.52 -2.95
C VAL A 197 21.96 5.24 -2.12
N PRO A 198 22.67 5.21 -0.96
CA PRO A 198 22.67 4.04 -0.09
C PRO A 198 21.24 3.61 0.29
N GLY A 199 20.92 2.34 0.05
CA GLY A 199 19.59 1.75 0.31
C GLY A 199 19.54 0.79 1.49
N GLY A 200 20.70 0.42 2.02
CA GLY A 200 20.83 -0.56 3.10
C GLY A 200 22.26 -0.78 3.52
N TYR A 201 22.47 -1.91 4.18
CA TYR A 201 23.77 -2.27 4.76
C TYR A 201 24.29 -3.57 4.16
N ASP A 202 25.59 -3.62 3.93
CA ASP A 202 26.32 -4.81 3.51
C ASP A 202 26.51 -5.82 4.67
N THR A 203 27.25 -6.90 4.41
CA THR A 203 27.58 -7.94 5.40
C THR A 203 28.50 -7.43 6.52
N LYS A 204 29.24 -6.35 6.29
CA LYS A 204 30.11 -5.70 7.30
C LYS A 204 29.33 -4.70 8.15
N GLY A 205 28.12 -4.34 7.76
CA GLY A 205 27.27 -3.33 8.41
C GLY A 205 27.54 -1.91 7.93
N GLU A 206 28.19 -1.74 6.79
CA GLU A 206 28.44 -0.46 6.14
C GLU A 206 27.31 -0.12 5.15
N LEU A 207 27.07 1.18 4.97
CA LEU A 207 26.08 1.66 4.00
C LEU A 207 26.52 1.32 2.58
N THR A 208 25.58 0.80 1.77
CA THR A 208 25.87 0.41 0.39
C THR A 208 24.77 0.81 -0.59
N THR A 209 25.17 1.07 -1.84
CA THR A 209 24.29 1.24 -3.01
C THR A 209 24.11 -0.08 -3.78
N ASP A 210 24.87 -1.13 -3.42
CA ASP A 210 24.80 -2.42 -4.10
C ASP A 210 23.56 -3.21 -3.64
N PRO A 211 22.57 -3.40 -4.54
CA PRO A 211 21.35 -4.12 -4.20
C PRO A 211 21.60 -5.59 -3.85
N ALA A 212 22.63 -6.23 -4.43
CA ALA A 212 22.94 -7.63 -4.13
C ALA A 212 23.52 -7.78 -2.70
N GLU A 213 24.31 -6.83 -2.23
CA GLU A 213 24.81 -6.82 -0.85
C GLU A 213 23.68 -6.56 0.16
N ILE A 214 22.73 -5.67 -0.19
CA ILE A 214 21.56 -5.41 0.65
C ILE A 214 20.69 -6.66 0.78
N GLU A 215 20.44 -7.38 -0.31
CA GLU A 215 19.63 -8.62 -0.29
C GLU A 215 20.28 -9.74 0.56
N LYS A 216 21.61 -9.83 0.60
CA LYS A 216 22.29 -10.79 1.48
C LYS A 216 21.99 -10.56 2.96
N THR A 217 21.83 -9.31 3.36
CA THR A 217 21.60 -8.93 4.76
C THR A 217 20.12 -8.69 5.08
N TRP A 218 19.32 -8.33 4.07
CA TRP A 218 17.97 -7.81 4.23
C TRP A 218 17.86 -6.68 5.24
N ARG A 219 18.92 -5.85 5.33
CA ARG A 219 19.01 -4.73 6.24
C ARG A 219 18.81 -3.43 5.47
N VAL A 220 17.59 -3.15 5.07
CA VAL A 220 17.27 -1.91 4.36
C VAL A 220 17.37 -0.70 5.28
N LEU A 221 17.70 0.44 4.70
CA LEU A 221 17.87 1.71 5.39
C LEU A 221 16.51 2.39 5.57
N PRO A 222 16.17 2.91 6.77
CA PRO A 222 15.03 3.80 6.92
C PRO A 222 15.23 5.10 6.14
N MET A 223 14.18 5.62 5.50
CA MET A 223 14.24 6.91 4.80
C MET A 223 14.60 8.04 5.74
N GLY A 224 15.52 8.92 5.34
CA GLY A 224 15.98 10.01 6.21
C GLY A 224 16.63 9.51 7.51
N TYR A 225 17.19 8.31 7.55
CA TYR A 225 17.94 7.70 8.64
C TYR A 225 17.10 7.55 9.93
N TRP A 226 17.47 8.29 10.99
CA TRP A 226 16.79 8.23 12.28
C TRP A 226 15.31 8.72 12.21
N LYS A 227 14.99 9.62 11.26
CA LYS A 227 13.63 10.14 11.08
C LYS A 227 12.66 9.03 10.66
N GLY A 228 13.02 8.27 9.61
CA GLY A 228 12.25 7.12 9.17
C GLY A 228 12.17 6.01 10.22
N SER A 229 13.29 5.76 10.94
CA SER A 229 13.28 4.82 12.06
C SER A 229 12.28 5.23 13.14
N GLY A 230 12.28 6.51 13.54
CA GLY A 230 11.32 7.05 14.50
C GLY A 230 9.88 6.98 14.00
N LEU A 231 9.65 7.34 12.74
CA LEU A 231 8.32 7.26 12.13
C LEU A 231 7.79 5.82 12.11
N SER A 232 8.60 4.86 11.67
CA SER A 232 8.20 3.45 11.67
C SER A 232 7.79 2.94 13.05
N ILE A 233 8.56 3.28 14.08
CA ILE A 233 8.26 2.91 15.47
C ILE A 233 6.92 3.53 15.91
N MET A 234 6.69 4.81 15.63
CA MET A 234 5.46 5.49 16.02
C MET A 234 4.24 4.93 15.30
N LEU A 235 4.34 4.60 14.01
CA LEU A 235 3.26 3.97 13.26
C LEU A 235 2.88 2.61 13.85
N ASP A 236 3.87 1.77 14.24
CA ASP A 236 3.59 0.49 14.89
C ASP A 236 2.95 0.67 16.28
N LEU A 237 3.50 1.57 17.10
CA LEU A 237 2.96 1.85 18.44
C LEU A 237 1.50 2.31 18.37
N ILE A 238 1.19 3.30 17.53
CA ILE A 238 -0.16 3.84 17.40
C ILE A 238 -1.12 2.76 16.90
N ALA A 239 -0.74 2.02 15.85
CA ALA A 239 -1.58 0.96 15.30
C ALA A 239 -1.86 -0.13 16.35
N THR A 240 -0.82 -0.62 17.02
CA THR A 240 -0.95 -1.67 18.03
C THR A 240 -1.79 -1.24 19.24
N VAL A 241 -1.61 0.00 19.74
CA VAL A 241 -2.38 0.52 20.86
C VAL A 241 -3.85 0.68 20.52
N LEU A 242 -4.18 1.25 19.35
CA LEU A 242 -5.58 1.50 18.95
C LEU A 242 -6.34 0.20 18.68
N THR A 243 -5.69 -0.81 18.15
CA THR A 243 -6.33 -2.10 17.83
C THR A 243 -6.27 -3.11 18.96
N ASN A 244 -5.40 -2.92 19.97
CA ASN A 244 -4.96 -3.98 20.89
C ASN A 244 -4.48 -5.23 20.12
N GLY A 245 -3.91 -5.00 18.93
CA GLY A 245 -3.53 -6.03 17.96
C GLY A 245 -2.06 -6.43 18.03
N ASN A 246 -1.56 -6.96 16.93
CA ASN A 246 -0.20 -7.45 16.84
C ASN A 246 0.77 -6.32 16.45
N SER A 247 1.84 -6.15 17.23
CA SER A 247 2.97 -5.29 16.89
C SER A 247 3.88 -5.94 15.84
N VAL A 248 4.78 -5.16 15.24
CA VAL A 248 5.85 -5.67 14.37
C VAL A 248 6.61 -6.83 15.03
N GLN A 249 6.95 -6.70 16.31
CA GLN A 249 7.61 -7.77 17.07
C GLN A 249 6.75 -9.05 17.10
N LYS A 250 5.46 -8.93 17.40
CA LYS A 250 4.56 -10.08 17.50
C LYS A 250 4.36 -10.74 16.15
N ILE A 251 4.16 -9.97 15.08
CA ILE A 251 4.06 -10.47 13.71
C ILE A 251 5.30 -11.27 13.34
N GLY A 252 6.48 -10.81 13.72
CA GLY A 252 7.75 -11.51 13.49
C GLY A 252 7.83 -12.91 14.12
N THR A 253 6.98 -13.22 15.11
CA THR A 253 6.94 -14.57 15.74
C THR A 253 6.09 -15.58 14.97
N PHE A 254 5.29 -15.15 13.99
CA PHE A 254 4.41 -16.04 13.24
C PHE A 254 5.12 -16.79 12.10
N GLY A 255 6.30 -16.32 11.69
CA GLY A 255 7.05 -16.89 10.57
C GLY A 255 6.63 -16.35 9.20
N ASP A 256 5.34 -16.08 9.01
CA ASP A 256 4.76 -15.43 7.83
C ASP A 256 4.12 -14.08 8.19
N GLU A 257 3.90 -13.24 7.16
CA GLU A 257 3.37 -11.88 7.33
C GLU A 257 1.84 -11.90 7.41
N VAL A 258 1.33 -12.34 8.56
CA VAL A 258 -0.11 -12.51 8.83
C VAL A 258 -0.52 -11.81 10.13
N GLY A 259 -1.79 -11.49 10.26
CA GLY A 259 -2.33 -10.86 11.47
C GLY A 259 -1.86 -9.42 11.65
N LEU A 260 -1.67 -8.67 10.57
CA LEU A 260 -1.19 -7.29 10.57
C LEU A 260 -2.23 -6.33 11.17
N THR A 261 -1.75 -5.14 11.50
CA THR A 261 -2.54 -4.06 12.06
C THR A 261 -2.53 -2.86 11.13
N GLN A 262 -3.70 -2.30 10.85
CA GLN A 262 -3.91 -1.22 9.89
C GLN A 262 -4.78 -0.13 10.49
N ILE A 263 -4.49 1.12 10.15
CA ILE A 263 -5.28 2.27 10.56
C ILE A 263 -5.79 2.98 9.31
N MET A 264 -7.09 3.26 9.30
CA MET A 264 -7.78 4.01 8.26
C MET A 264 -8.36 5.27 8.87
N ILE A 265 -7.93 6.44 8.40
CA ILE A 265 -8.46 7.74 8.80
C ILE A 265 -8.98 8.44 7.55
N ALA A 266 -10.19 8.94 7.63
CA ALA A 266 -10.80 9.81 6.63
C ALA A 266 -11.20 11.14 7.27
N VAL A 267 -11.00 12.24 6.57
CA VAL A 267 -11.46 13.58 6.99
C VAL A 267 -12.29 14.16 5.87
N ASP A 268 -13.49 14.63 6.19
CA ASP A 268 -14.37 15.28 5.22
C ASP A 268 -14.07 16.78 5.12
N PRO A 269 -13.37 17.24 4.05
CA PRO A 269 -13.04 18.66 3.91
C PRO A 269 -14.29 19.53 3.71
N THR A 270 -15.41 18.96 3.28
CA THR A 270 -16.65 19.72 3.06
C THR A 270 -17.29 20.25 4.35
N LYS A 271 -16.80 19.81 5.51
CA LYS A 271 -17.15 20.39 6.82
C LYS A 271 -16.49 21.75 7.07
N PHE A 272 -15.48 22.10 6.29
CA PHE A 272 -14.69 23.35 6.47
C PHE A 272 -14.85 24.30 5.29
N GLN A 273 -15.04 23.78 4.07
CA GLN A 273 -15.06 24.53 2.83
C GLN A 273 -15.77 23.74 1.72
N THR A 274 -16.10 24.40 0.60
CA THR A 274 -16.70 23.72 -0.56
C THR A 274 -15.69 22.84 -1.30
N ALA A 275 -16.18 21.94 -2.15
CA ALA A 275 -15.32 21.13 -3.01
C ALA A 275 -14.51 22.01 -3.99
N GLU A 276 -15.14 23.06 -4.53
CA GLU A 276 -14.48 24.00 -5.44
C GLU A 276 -13.34 24.77 -4.73
N GLU A 277 -13.54 25.19 -3.48
CA GLU A 277 -12.48 25.82 -2.69
C GLU A 277 -11.34 24.85 -2.40
N THR A 278 -11.67 23.57 -2.12
CA THR A 278 -10.66 22.51 -1.96
C THR A 278 -9.86 22.32 -3.24
N ASP A 279 -10.52 22.17 -4.40
CA ASP A 279 -9.87 22.01 -5.70
C ASP A 279 -8.95 23.19 -6.00
N LYS A 280 -9.43 24.42 -5.79
CA LYS A 280 -8.63 25.63 -6.01
C LYS A 280 -7.33 25.62 -5.20
N ILE A 281 -7.42 25.30 -3.90
CA ILE A 281 -6.24 25.22 -3.01
C ILE A 281 -5.26 24.15 -3.51
N VAL A 282 -5.76 22.97 -3.84
CA VAL A 282 -4.92 21.87 -4.32
C VAL A 282 -4.27 22.21 -5.64
N ASP A 283 -5.04 22.74 -6.60
CA ASP A 283 -4.55 23.09 -7.93
C ASP A 283 -3.49 24.20 -7.87
N GLU A 284 -3.67 25.24 -7.03
CA GLU A 284 -2.69 26.30 -6.84
C GLU A 284 -1.36 25.73 -6.30
N ILE A 285 -1.40 24.84 -5.29
CA ILE A 285 -0.20 24.21 -4.72
C ILE A 285 0.50 23.32 -5.75
N LEU A 286 -0.26 22.47 -6.44
CA LEU A 286 0.32 21.53 -7.41
C LEU A 286 0.88 22.26 -8.64
N ALA A 287 0.22 23.33 -9.11
CA ALA A 287 0.71 24.16 -10.20
C ALA A 287 2.02 24.87 -9.84
N ASP A 288 2.13 25.39 -8.61
CA ASP A 288 3.37 26.01 -8.13
C ASP A 288 4.52 24.99 -8.11
N ILE A 289 4.31 23.81 -7.56
CA ILE A 289 5.30 22.72 -7.55
C ILE A 289 5.73 22.34 -8.97
N LYS A 290 4.78 22.18 -9.89
CA LYS A 290 5.07 21.82 -11.29
C LYS A 290 5.77 22.95 -12.08
N SER A 291 5.67 24.19 -11.63
CA SER A 291 6.40 25.32 -12.21
C SER A 291 7.89 25.35 -11.84
N SER A 292 8.33 24.48 -10.94
CA SER A 292 9.73 24.41 -10.52
C SER A 292 10.66 24.11 -11.69
N GLU A 293 11.82 24.77 -11.74
CA GLU A 293 12.85 24.50 -12.74
C GLU A 293 13.38 23.07 -12.60
N PRO A 294 13.30 22.23 -13.64
CA PRO A 294 13.83 20.88 -13.57
C PRO A 294 15.35 20.86 -13.42
N VAL A 295 15.85 19.94 -12.61
CA VAL A 295 17.31 19.76 -12.39
C VAL A 295 18.04 19.33 -13.66
N THR A 296 17.38 18.59 -14.55
CA THR A 296 17.89 18.13 -15.84
C THR A 296 17.17 18.83 -16.98
N GLU A 297 17.91 19.26 -17.99
CA GLU A 297 17.34 19.85 -19.21
C GLU A 297 16.31 18.90 -19.85
N GLY A 298 15.10 19.40 -20.11
CA GLY A 298 13.98 18.60 -20.61
C GLY A 298 13.33 17.65 -19.61
N GLY A 299 13.71 17.74 -18.32
CA GLY A 299 13.04 16.99 -17.25
C GLY A 299 11.68 17.59 -16.87
N GLU A 300 10.93 16.85 -16.08
CA GLU A 300 9.64 17.25 -15.52
C GLU A 300 9.63 17.10 -14.00
N VAL A 301 8.86 17.96 -13.31
CA VAL A 301 8.57 17.86 -11.89
C VAL A 301 7.17 17.27 -11.73
N PHE A 302 7.07 16.17 -10.99
CA PHE A 302 5.82 15.46 -10.74
C PHE A 302 5.33 15.70 -9.31
N TYR A 303 4.03 15.82 -9.14
CA TYR A 303 3.42 15.77 -7.82
C TYR A 303 3.12 14.30 -7.42
N PRO A 304 2.95 14.01 -6.12
CA PRO A 304 2.64 12.65 -5.66
C PRO A 304 1.35 12.10 -6.27
N GLY A 305 1.42 10.91 -6.90
CA GLY A 305 0.32 10.25 -7.59
C GLY A 305 0.27 10.50 -9.11
N GLU A 306 0.95 11.53 -9.64
CA GLU A 306 0.91 11.86 -11.06
C GLU A 306 1.53 10.76 -11.95
N LEU A 307 2.60 10.12 -11.50
CA LEU A 307 3.23 9.01 -12.24
C LEU A 307 2.31 7.80 -12.35
N GLU A 308 1.56 7.50 -11.28
CA GLU A 308 0.55 6.45 -11.30
C GLU A 308 -0.61 6.79 -12.26
N LEU A 309 -1.06 8.05 -12.28
CA LEU A 309 -2.07 8.52 -13.22
C LEU A 309 -1.60 8.38 -14.68
N ASN A 310 -0.35 8.75 -14.97
CA ASN A 310 0.25 8.58 -16.29
C ASN A 310 0.33 7.09 -16.68
N SER A 311 0.73 6.23 -15.74
CA SER A 311 0.74 4.77 -15.94
C SER A 311 -0.66 4.22 -16.22
N ILE A 312 -1.68 4.69 -15.49
CA ILE A 312 -3.08 4.30 -15.70
C ILE A 312 -3.55 4.69 -17.12
N ARG A 313 -3.20 5.90 -17.59
CA ARG A 313 -3.58 6.38 -18.93
C ARG A 313 -2.93 5.51 -20.02
N ASP A 314 -1.59 5.30 -19.95
CA ASP A 314 -0.86 4.46 -20.90
C ASP A 314 -1.37 3.00 -20.89
N ASN A 315 -1.54 2.42 -19.72
CA ASN A 315 -1.96 1.03 -19.59
C ASN A 315 -3.43 0.79 -19.97
N LYS A 316 -4.31 1.78 -19.84
CA LYS A 316 -5.67 1.70 -20.38
C LYS A 316 -5.70 1.69 -21.91
N GLU A 317 -4.84 2.46 -22.54
CA GLU A 317 -4.76 2.56 -24.00
C GLU A 317 -4.06 1.35 -24.63
N HIS A 318 -2.92 0.95 -24.06
CA HIS A 318 -2.02 -0.03 -24.69
C HIS A 318 -2.06 -1.42 -24.01
N GLY A 319 -2.79 -1.59 -22.91
CA GLY A 319 -2.77 -2.78 -22.05
C GLY A 319 -1.63 -2.73 -21.03
N ILE A 320 -1.77 -3.53 -19.97
CA ILE A 320 -0.84 -3.61 -18.83
C ILE A 320 0.39 -4.45 -19.22
N PRO A 321 1.64 -3.95 -19.10
CA PRO A 321 2.82 -4.75 -19.33
C PRO A 321 2.95 -5.82 -18.25
N VAL A 322 3.24 -7.06 -18.66
CA VAL A 322 3.33 -8.21 -17.75
C VAL A 322 4.62 -8.99 -17.98
N ILE A 323 5.13 -9.61 -16.92
CA ILE A 323 6.14 -10.66 -17.00
C ILE A 323 5.41 -11.92 -17.47
N GLU A 324 5.80 -12.45 -18.63
CA GLU A 324 5.09 -13.51 -19.34
C GLU A 324 4.95 -14.78 -18.48
N GLU A 325 6.03 -15.18 -17.83
CA GLU A 325 6.06 -16.36 -16.96
C GLU A 325 5.08 -16.22 -15.76
N VAL A 326 4.96 -15.01 -15.20
CA VAL A 326 4.03 -14.75 -14.09
C VAL A 326 2.59 -14.82 -14.59
N TRP A 327 2.31 -14.20 -15.74
CA TRP A 327 0.98 -14.23 -16.33
C TRP A 327 0.55 -15.64 -16.72
N GLU A 328 1.42 -16.40 -17.38
CA GLU A 328 1.17 -17.80 -17.67
C GLU A 328 0.92 -18.66 -16.44
N SER A 329 1.59 -18.36 -15.32
CA SER A 329 1.33 -19.07 -14.06
C SER A 329 -0.09 -18.83 -13.56
N VAL A 330 -0.60 -17.60 -13.68
CA VAL A 330 -1.99 -17.25 -13.30
C VAL A 330 -3.01 -17.97 -14.19
N LEU A 331 -2.76 -18.05 -15.51
CA LEU A 331 -3.66 -18.76 -16.44
C LEU A 331 -3.76 -20.25 -16.12
N LYS A 332 -2.71 -20.85 -15.54
CA LYS A 332 -2.66 -22.28 -15.16
C LYS A 332 -3.27 -22.58 -13.79
N MET A 333 -3.56 -21.57 -12.93
CA MET A 333 -4.24 -21.70 -11.65
C MET A 333 -5.74 -21.93 -11.85
#